data_262eaca81c1f092c2b4291f21fed87b7
#
_entry.id   262eaca81c1f092c2b4291f21fed87b7
#
_cell.length_a   1.000
_cell.length_b   1.000
_cell.length_c   1.000
_cell.angle_alpha   90.00
_cell.angle_beta   90.00
_cell.angle_gamma   90.00
#
_symmetry.space_group_name_H-M   'P 1'
#
loop_
_entity.id
_entity.type
_entity.pdbx_description
1 polymer ?
#
loop_
_entity_poly.entity_id
_entity_poly.type
_entity_poly.pdbx_seq_one_letter_code
_entity_poly.pdbx_strand_id
1 'polypeptide(L)'
;DDLFSQIQAGDLKELNIIVKADVQGSVEAVKQSLLKLSNDEVVVKIIHGGVGAINESDVSLASASNAIIIGFNVRPDATAKATAEREGVDVRLYRVIYDAIADVEAAMKGMLDPIFEEKVIGHAEVRQLFKASGVGTIAGSYVLDGTFQRGCSVRITREGTQIFEGPLASLKRFKDDVKEVRA
;
A
#
# COMPACT_ATOMS: atom_id res chain seq x y z
N ASP A 1 12.40 11.68 -21.09
CA ASP A 1 11.56 12.83 -20.71
C ASP A 1 10.34 12.42 -19.89
N ASP A 2 9.84 11.22 -20.05
CA ASP A 2 8.65 10.75 -19.35
C ASP A 2 8.88 10.40 -17.87
N LEU A 3 10.05 9.87 -17.53
CA LEU A 3 10.37 9.43 -16.18
C LEU A 3 10.38 10.60 -15.18
N PHE A 4 10.96 11.73 -15.55
CA PHE A 4 10.97 12.93 -14.70
C PHE A 4 9.59 13.51 -14.50
N SER A 5 8.75 13.48 -15.52
CA SER A 5 7.36 13.93 -15.44
C SER A 5 6.54 13.05 -14.50
N GLN A 6 6.74 11.74 -14.55
CA GLN A 6 6.08 10.77 -13.68
C GLN A 6 6.53 10.92 -12.22
N ILE A 7 7.81 11.15 -11.97
CA ILE A 7 8.34 11.40 -10.62
C ILE A 7 7.76 12.70 -10.05
N GLN A 8 7.69 13.75 -10.87
CA GLN A 8 7.10 15.04 -10.46
C GLN A 8 5.59 14.94 -10.22
N ALA A 9 4.89 14.12 -10.97
CA ALA A 9 3.46 13.88 -10.79
C ALA A 9 3.13 12.99 -9.58
N GLY A 10 4.14 12.36 -8.97
CA GLY A 10 3.96 11.45 -7.84
C GLY A 10 3.43 10.07 -8.22
N ASP A 11 3.37 9.77 -9.52
CA ASP A 11 2.89 8.48 -10.02
C ASP A 11 3.93 7.37 -9.85
N LEU A 12 5.22 7.74 -9.81
CA LEU A 12 6.35 6.83 -9.65
C LEU A 12 6.89 6.91 -8.23
N LYS A 13 6.98 5.77 -7.55
CA LYS A 13 7.53 5.67 -6.20
C LYS A 13 9.01 5.29 -6.27
N GLU A 14 9.81 5.77 -5.32
CA GLU A 14 11.23 5.46 -5.19
C GLU A 14 11.50 4.68 -3.91
N LEU A 15 12.25 3.59 -4.04
CA LEU A 15 12.80 2.85 -2.92
C LEU A 15 14.31 3.12 -2.84
N ASN A 16 14.72 3.90 -1.87
CA ASN A 16 16.12 4.23 -1.63
C ASN A 16 16.78 3.17 -0.77
N ILE A 17 17.95 2.70 -1.18
CA ILE A 17 18.67 1.62 -0.51
C ILE A 17 20.14 2.00 -0.32
N ILE A 18 20.68 1.69 0.87
CA ILE A 18 22.10 1.69 1.16
C ILE A 18 22.56 0.24 1.28
N VAL A 19 23.60 -0.14 0.55
CA VAL A 19 24.14 -1.50 0.54
C VAL A 19 25.50 -1.52 1.24
N LYS A 20 25.64 -2.39 2.23
CA LYS A 20 26.92 -2.69 2.88
C LYS A 20 27.20 -4.19 2.77
N ALA A 21 28.40 -4.56 2.44
CA ALA A 21 28.82 -5.96 2.32
C ALA A 21 30.25 -6.15 2.87
N ASP A 22 30.64 -7.39 3.06
CA ASP A 22 31.95 -7.77 3.56
C ASP A 22 33.07 -7.56 2.52
N VAL A 23 32.77 -7.67 1.25
CA VAL A 23 33.73 -7.47 0.12
C VAL A 23 33.10 -6.67 -1.00
N GLN A 24 33.92 -5.99 -1.80
CA GLN A 24 33.50 -5.12 -2.89
C GLN A 24 32.69 -5.87 -3.96
N GLY A 25 33.10 -7.08 -4.29
CA GLY A 25 32.35 -7.92 -5.26
C GLY A 25 30.93 -8.21 -4.81
N SER A 26 30.70 -8.41 -3.53
CA SER A 26 29.37 -8.60 -2.96
C SER A 26 28.54 -7.32 -3.00
N VAL A 27 29.15 -6.16 -2.74
CA VAL A 27 28.46 -4.86 -2.89
C VAL A 27 27.94 -4.68 -4.30
N GLU A 28 28.77 -4.89 -5.29
CA GLU A 28 28.40 -4.74 -6.71
C GLU A 28 27.34 -5.76 -7.14
N ALA A 29 27.47 -7.02 -6.71
CA ALA A 29 26.51 -8.06 -7.01
C ALA A 29 25.12 -7.75 -6.44
N VAL A 30 25.05 -7.33 -5.19
CA VAL A 30 23.79 -6.94 -4.53
C VAL A 30 23.18 -5.72 -5.20
N LYS A 31 23.97 -4.67 -5.47
CA LYS A 31 23.51 -3.49 -6.16
C LYS A 31 22.89 -3.80 -7.52
N GLN A 32 23.58 -4.57 -8.35
CA GLN A 32 23.08 -4.95 -9.68
C GLN A 32 21.81 -5.78 -9.60
N SER A 33 21.73 -6.73 -8.67
CA SER A 33 20.55 -7.57 -8.49
C SER A 33 19.35 -6.77 -8.03
N LEU A 34 19.52 -5.80 -7.13
CA LEU A 34 18.44 -4.95 -6.64
C LEU A 34 17.98 -3.94 -7.70
N LEU A 35 18.88 -3.35 -8.47
CA LEU A 35 18.54 -2.42 -9.56
C LEU A 35 17.69 -3.07 -10.65
N LYS A 36 17.85 -4.36 -10.89
CA LYS A 36 17.02 -5.12 -11.84
C LYS A 36 15.57 -5.27 -11.41
N LEU A 37 15.25 -5.04 -10.14
CA LEU A 37 13.88 -5.13 -9.62
C LEU A 37 13.04 -3.91 -9.95
N SER A 38 13.66 -2.79 -10.34
CA SER A 38 12.93 -1.59 -10.74
C SER A 38 11.92 -1.89 -11.84
N ASN A 39 10.73 -1.33 -11.71
CA ASN A 39 9.65 -1.46 -12.69
C ASN A 39 8.98 -0.09 -12.95
N ASP A 40 7.88 -0.08 -13.69
CA ASP A 40 7.17 1.14 -14.06
C ASP A 40 6.47 1.82 -12.86
N GLU A 41 6.30 1.13 -11.75
CA GLU A 41 5.59 1.62 -10.57
C GLU A 41 6.52 2.01 -9.43
N VAL A 42 7.64 1.29 -9.26
CA VAL A 42 8.64 1.55 -8.22
C VAL A 42 10.05 1.50 -8.80
N VAL A 43 10.82 2.54 -8.56
CA VAL A 43 12.24 2.61 -8.93
C VAL A 43 13.09 2.28 -7.71
N VAL A 44 13.97 1.30 -7.85
CA VAL A 44 15.00 1.00 -6.85
C VAL A 44 16.20 1.88 -7.10
N LYS A 45 16.60 2.67 -6.09
CA LYS A 45 17.71 3.60 -6.16
C LYS A 45 18.73 3.27 -5.09
N ILE A 46 19.96 2.97 -5.51
CA ILE A 46 21.08 2.72 -4.59
C ILE A 46 21.80 4.04 -4.36
N ILE A 47 21.59 4.65 -3.21
CA ILE A 47 22.16 5.96 -2.87
C ILE A 47 23.57 5.89 -2.36
N HIS A 48 23.97 4.76 -1.78
CA HIS A 48 25.34 4.51 -1.30
C HIS A 48 25.62 3.01 -1.24
N GLY A 49 26.85 2.64 -1.51
CA GLY A 49 27.36 1.27 -1.35
C GLY A 49 28.77 1.28 -0.80
N GLY A 50 29.07 0.40 0.13
CA GLY A 50 30.40 0.33 0.74
C GLY A 50 30.72 -1.01 1.36
N VAL A 51 32.01 -1.22 1.64
CA VAL A 51 32.55 -2.41 2.27
C VAL A 51 32.69 -2.19 3.77
N GLY A 52 32.40 -3.21 4.56
CA GLY A 52 32.59 -3.22 6.00
C GLY A 52 31.27 -3.13 6.77
N ALA A 53 31.38 -3.02 8.09
CA ALA A 53 30.24 -2.94 8.99
C ALA A 53 29.39 -1.68 8.72
N ILE A 54 28.12 -1.79 9.02
CA ILE A 54 27.22 -0.63 8.98
C ILE A 54 27.59 0.30 10.12
N ASN A 55 27.91 1.55 9.79
CA ASN A 55 28.33 2.57 10.76
C ASN A 55 27.27 3.67 10.95
N GLU A 56 27.52 4.56 11.89
CA GLU A 56 26.61 5.66 12.20
C GLU A 56 26.38 6.59 11.01
N SER A 57 27.39 6.83 10.18
CA SER A 57 27.26 7.65 8.97
C SER A 57 26.28 7.05 7.96
N ASP A 58 26.30 5.72 7.81
CA ASP A 58 25.35 5.00 6.95
C ASP A 58 23.92 5.18 7.47
N VAL A 59 23.72 5.09 8.77
CA VAL A 59 22.40 5.27 9.40
C VAL A 59 21.91 6.71 9.25
N SER A 60 22.79 7.69 9.45
CA SER A 60 22.46 9.10 9.29
C SER A 60 22.06 9.43 7.86
N LEU A 61 22.77 8.88 6.88
CA LEU A 61 22.42 9.02 5.47
C LEU A 61 21.06 8.37 5.14
N ALA A 62 20.79 7.20 5.68
CA ALA A 62 19.52 6.50 5.51
C ALA A 62 18.36 7.28 6.11
N SER A 63 18.53 7.86 7.29
CA SER A 63 17.53 8.71 7.92
C SER A 63 17.23 9.96 7.08
N ALA A 64 18.26 10.64 6.61
CA ALA A 64 18.12 11.86 5.80
C ALA A 64 17.48 11.60 4.42
N SER A 65 17.72 10.41 3.85
CA SER A 65 17.26 10.04 2.50
C SER A 65 16.01 9.17 2.51
N ASN A 66 15.46 8.87 3.67
CA ASN A 66 14.35 7.92 3.84
C ASN A 66 14.66 6.57 3.17
N ALA A 67 15.85 6.03 3.43
CA ALA A 67 16.36 4.80 2.83
C ALA A 67 16.35 3.64 3.83
N ILE A 68 16.34 2.42 3.30
CA ILE A 68 16.62 1.21 4.07
C ILE A 68 18.08 0.82 3.90
N ILE A 69 18.65 0.16 4.91
CA ILE A 69 20.02 -0.36 4.86
C ILE A 69 19.98 -1.87 4.70
N ILE A 70 20.68 -2.37 3.68
CA ILE A 70 20.87 -3.80 3.45
C ILE A 70 22.32 -4.15 3.74
N GLY A 71 22.52 -5.01 4.74
CA GLY A 71 23.82 -5.56 5.09
C GLY A 71 23.95 -7.00 4.62
N PHE A 72 24.92 -7.27 3.76
CA PHE A 72 25.22 -8.60 3.26
C PHE A 72 26.49 -9.15 3.90
N ASN A 73 26.37 -10.16 4.76
CA ASN A 73 27.44 -10.73 5.59
C ASN A 73 28.13 -9.72 6.50
N VAL A 74 27.47 -8.65 6.87
CA VAL A 74 27.97 -7.62 7.80
C VAL A 74 26.90 -7.32 8.86
N ARG A 75 27.32 -6.66 9.92
CA ARG A 75 26.43 -6.24 11.00
C ARG A 75 26.64 -4.76 11.30
N PRO A 76 25.64 -4.08 11.90
CA PRO A 76 25.85 -2.74 12.42
C PRO A 76 26.75 -2.79 13.65
N ASP A 77 27.63 -1.78 13.80
CA ASP A 77 28.33 -1.57 15.06
C ASP A 77 27.33 -1.10 16.16
N ALA A 78 27.78 -1.05 17.41
CA ALA A 78 26.94 -0.71 18.54
C ALA A 78 26.31 0.69 18.41
N THR A 79 27.08 1.66 17.93
CA THR A 79 26.63 3.04 17.71
C THR A 79 25.61 3.12 16.57
N ALA A 80 25.87 2.42 15.47
CA ALA A 80 24.94 2.35 14.34
C ALA A 80 23.61 1.72 14.72
N LYS A 81 23.63 0.64 15.48
CA LYS A 81 22.43 -0.03 15.98
C LYS A 81 21.58 0.90 16.85
N ALA A 82 22.20 1.59 17.80
CA ALA A 82 21.52 2.53 18.68
C ALA A 82 20.91 3.71 17.89
N THR A 83 21.67 4.26 16.93
CA THR A 83 21.21 5.36 16.07
C THR A 83 20.07 4.92 15.17
N ALA A 84 20.13 3.71 14.60
CA ALA A 84 19.04 3.17 13.77
C ALA A 84 17.73 3.01 14.54
N GLU A 85 17.80 2.53 15.78
CA GLU A 85 16.62 2.40 16.65
C GLU A 85 16.04 3.78 17.01
N ARG A 86 16.89 4.75 17.31
CA ARG A 86 16.47 6.13 17.64
C ARG A 86 15.86 6.86 16.45
N GLU A 87 16.46 6.74 15.27
CA GLU A 87 16.03 7.41 14.04
C GLU A 87 14.94 6.66 13.27
N GLY A 88 14.61 5.45 13.69
CA GLY A 88 13.62 4.61 13.02
C GLY A 88 14.08 4.11 11.65
N VAL A 89 15.38 3.92 11.45
CA VAL A 89 15.95 3.40 10.21
C VAL A 89 15.84 1.88 10.19
N ASP A 90 15.32 1.33 9.09
CA ASP A 90 15.20 -0.10 8.89
C ASP A 90 16.55 -0.67 8.41
N VAL A 91 17.15 -1.55 9.20
CA VAL A 91 18.40 -2.24 8.89
C VAL A 91 18.09 -3.72 8.74
N ARG A 92 18.35 -4.27 7.56
CA ARG A 92 18.09 -5.66 7.23
C ARG A 92 19.38 -6.38 6.88
N LEU A 93 19.61 -7.53 7.52
CA LEU A 93 20.84 -8.31 7.41
C LEU A 93 20.58 -9.61 6.68
N TYR A 94 21.42 -9.94 5.70
CA TYR A 94 21.28 -11.13 4.87
C TYR A 94 22.59 -11.88 4.73
N ARG A 95 22.49 -13.18 4.51
CA ARG A 95 23.60 -14.05 4.13
C ARG A 95 23.42 -14.64 2.74
N VAL A 96 22.19 -14.67 2.26
CA VAL A 96 21.82 -15.21 0.96
C VAL A 96 21.22 -14.10 0.13
N ILE A 97 21.72 -13.89 -1.09
CA ILE A 97 21.29 -12.81 -1.97
C ILE A 97 19.80 -12.94 -2.36
N TYR A 98 19.29 -14.15 -2.49
CA TYR A 98 17.87 -14.39 -2.81
C TYR A 98 16.92 -13.89 -1.73
N ASP A 99 17.33 -13.97 -0.47
CA ASP A 99 16.51 -13.45 0.64
C ASP A 99 16.44 -11.93 0.59
N ALA A 100 17.54 -11.25 0.26
CA ALA A 100 17.57 -9.80 0.06
C ALA A 100 16.68 -9.38 -1.10
N ILE A 101 16.74 -10.07 -2.22
CA ILE A 101 15.90 -9.82 -3.39
C ILE A 101 14.41 -10.00 -3.06
N ALA A 102 14.06 -11.10 -2.39
CA ALA A 102 12.68 -11.40 -2.01
C ALA A 102 12.09 -10.33 -1.07
N ASP A 103 12.87 -9.88 -0.08
CA ASP A 103 12.43 -8.86 0.86
C ASP A 103 12.27 -7.48 0.20
N VAL A 104 13.16 -7.13 -0.73
CA VAL A 104 13.06 -5.88 -1.49
C VAL A 104 11.83 -5.90 -2.42
N GLU A 105 11.57 -7.01 -3.09
CA GLU A 105 10.36 -7.18 -3.89
C GLU A 105 9.10 -7.04 -3.04
N ALA A 106 9.07 -7.62 -1.85
CA ALA A 106 7.96 -7.49 -0.93
C ALA A 106 7.76 -6.03 -0.46
N ALA A 107 8.86 -5.31 -0.19
CA ALA A 107 8.82 -3.89 0.15
C ALA A 107 8.29 -3.03 -1.00
N MET A 108 8.67 -3.32 -2.24
CA MET A 108 8.17 -2.64 -3.43
C MET A 108 6.66 -2.83 -3.59
N LYS A 109 6.16 -4.05 -3.41
CA LYS A 109 4.72 -4.35 -3.44
C LYS A 109 3.96 -3.60 -2.34
N GLY A 110 4.54 -3.48 -1.15
CA GLY A 110 3.95 -2.74 -0.03
C GLY A 110 3.89 -1.23 -0.24
N MET A 111 4.68 -0.67 -1.14
CA MET A 111 4.65 0.75 -1.51
C MET A 111 3.53 1.11 -2.48
N LEU A 112 2.95 0.13 -3.17
CA LEU A 112 1.91 0.36 -4.17
C LEU A 112 0.60 0.74 -3.48
N ASP A 113 -0.14 1.64 -4.11
CA ASP A 113 -1.48 1.99 -3.66
C ASP A 113 -2.43 0.80 -3.89
N PRO A 114 -3.35 0.54 -2.96
CA PRO A 114 -4.29 -0.54 -3.13
C PRO A 114 -5.19 -0.28 -4.35
N ILE A 115 -5.39 -1.32 -5.15
CA ILE A 115 -6.33 -1.29 -6.28
C ILE A 115 -7.68 -1.79 -5.74
N PHE A 116 -8.71 -0.94 -5.87
CA PHE A 116 -10.05 -1.30 -5.47
C PHE A 116 -10.84 -1.78 -6.69
N GLU A 117 -11.50 -2.91 -6.54
CA GLU A 117 -12.41 -3.45 -7.53
C GLU A 117 -13.84 -3.34 -7.03
N GLU A 118 -14.72 -2.83 -7.86
CA GLU A 118 -16.15 -2.82 -7.56
C GLU A 118 -16.71 -4.22 -7.73
N LYS A 119 -17.32 -4.73 -6.68
CA LYS A 119 -18.03 -6.00 -6.71
C LYS A 119 -19.48 -5.78 -6.31
N VAL A 120 -20.38 -6.15 -7.20
CA VAL A 120 -21.81 -6.13 -6.89
C VAL A 120 -22.13 -7.28 -5.93
N ILE A 121 -22.61 -6.95 -4.75
CA ILE A 121 -22.94 -7.92 -3.69
C ILE A 121 -24.43 -8.24 -3.61
N GLY A 122 -25.26 -7.45 -4.25
CA GLY A 122 -26.70 -7.70 -4.28
C GLY A 122 -27.47 -6.67 -5.08
N HIS A 123 -28.71 -7.00 -5.37
CA HIS A 123 -29.66 -6.15 -6.05
C HIS A 123 -30.95 -6.01 -5.24
N ALA A 124 -31.52 -4.83 -5.24
CA ALA A 124 -32.80 -4.56 -4.62
C ALA A 124 -33.66 -3.68 -5.52
N GLU A 125 -34.97 -3.87 -5.43
CA GLU A 125 -35.96 -3.07 -6.13
C GLU A 125 -36.65 -2.13 -5.14
N VAL A 126 -36.72 -0.84 -5.48
CA VAL A 126 -37.44 0.15 -4.67
C VAL A 126 -38.93 0.00 -4.97
N ARG A 127 -39.73 -0.38 -3.96
CA ARG A 127 -41.15 -0.60 -4.09
C ARG A 127 -41.98 0.54 -3.54
N GLN A 128 -41.47 1.24 -2.53
CA GLN A 128 -42.16 2.33 -1.87
C GLN A 128 -41.20 3.37 -1.32
N LEU A 129 -41.62 4.63 -1.35
CA LEU A 129 -40.88 5.75 -0.77
C LEU A 129 -41.59 6.24 0.47
N PHE A 130 -40.85 6.44 1.53
CA PHE A 130 -41.34 6.99 2.81
C PHE A 130 -40.58 8.30 3.10
N LYS A 131 -41.30 9.28 3.63
CA LYS A 131 -40.69 10.50 4.14
C LYS A 131 -40.63 10.43 5.65
N ALA A 132 -39.43 10.59 6.19
CA ALA A 132 -39.19 10.65 7.63
C ALA A 132 -38.67 12.02 8.02
N SER A 133 -39.25 12.62 9.05
CA SER A 133 -38.81 13.90 9.56
C SER A 133 -37.40 13.76 10.17
N GLY A 134 -36.48 14.61 9.71
CA GLY A 134 -35.07 14.62 10.15
C GLY A 134 -34.11 13.71 9.38
N VAL A 135 -34.60 12.80 8.56
CA VAL A 135 -33.74 11.86 7.76
C VAL A 135 -33.94 12.07 6.25
N GLY A 136 -35.09 12.58 5.85
CA GLY A 136 -35.41 12.77 4.43
C GLY A 136 -36.23 11.60 3.86
N THR A 137 -35.99 11.25 2.60
CA THR A 137 -36.70 10.19 1.91
C THR A 137 -36.04 8.83 2.16
N ILE A 138 -36.83 7.86 2.60
CA ILE A 138 -36.41 6.47 2.79
C ILE A 138 -36.99 5.61 1.67
N ALA A 139 -36.14 4.82 1.02
CA ALA A 139 -36.52 3.88 0.00
C ALA A 139 -36.88 2.52 0.64
N GLY A 140 -38.16 2.15 0.57
CA GLY A 140 -38.62 0.80 0.90
C GLY A 140 -38.28 -0.15 -0.24
N SER A 141 -37.28 -0.96 -0.07
CA SER A 141 -36.70 -1.82 -1.10
C SER A 141 -36.90 -3.30 -0.76
N TYR A 142 -37.07 -4.11 -1.79
CA TYR A 142 -37.08 -5.57 -1.67
C TYR A 142 -35.78 -6.13 -2.25
N VAL A 143 -35.06 -6.91 -1.48
CA VAL A 143 -33.79 -7.52 -1.91
C VAL A 143 -34.11 -8.66 -2.88
N LEU A 144 -33.68 -8.52 -4.14
CA LEU A 144 -33.91 -9.50 -5.20
C LEU A 144 -32.91 -10.64 -5.13
N ASP A 145 -31.64 -10.31 -4.88
CA ASP A 145 -30.55 -11.27 -4.74
C ASP A 145 -29.43 -10.70 -3.87
N GLY A 146 -28.54 -11.57 -3.42
CA GLY A 146 -27.35 -11.21 -2.69
C GLY A 146 -27.59 -10.68 -1.29
N THR A 147 -26.69 -9.83 -0.83
CA THR A 147 -26.66 -9.32 0.54
C THR A 147 -26.38 -7.82 0.55
N PHE A 148 -27.14 -7.06 1.34
CA PHE A 148 -26.86 -5.65 1.62
C PHE A 148 -26.26 -5.54 3.01
N GLN A 149 -25.10 -4.88 3.11
CA GLN A 149 -24.41 -4.63 4.36
C GLN A 149 -24.44 -3.15 4.72
N ARG A 150 -24.51 -2.87 6.01
CA ARG A 150 -24.39 -1.51 6.51
C ARG A 150 -23.00 -0.95 6.19
N GLY A 151 -22.95 0.22 5.58
CA GLY A 151 -21.70 0.86 5.17
C GLY A 151 -21.23 0.54 3.76
N CYS A 152 -21.97 -0.29 3.00
CA CYS A 152 -21.71 -0.46 1.57
C CYS A 152 -22.15 0.77 0.76
N SER A 153 -21.61 0.92 -0.44
CA SER A 153 -22.07 1.91 -1.41
C SER A 153 -23.22 1.34 -2.25
N VAL A 154 -24.15 2.19 -2.61
CA VAL A 154 -25.29 1.82 -3.46
C VAL A 154 -25.32 2.65 -4.73
N ARG A 155 -25.76 2.03 -5.80
CA ARG A 155 -25.99 2.69 -7.08
C ARG A 155 -27.46 2.53 -7.44
N ILE A 156 -28.15 3.65 -7.64
CA ILE A 156 -29.57 3.65 -7.97
C ILE A 156 -29.73 3.88 -9.47
N THR A 157 -30.45 3.00 -10.13
CA THR A 157 -30.76 3.11 -11.56
C THR A 157 -32.27 3.22 -11.77
N ARG A 158 -32.66 4.00 -12.77
CA ARG A 158 -34.04 4.12 -13.22
C ARG A 158 -34.06 3.90 -14.73
N GLU A 159 -34.87 2.93 -15.18
CA GLU A 159 -34.99 2.59 -16.62
C GLU A 159 -33.61 2.33 -17.27
N GLY A 160 -32.70 1.64 -16.54
CA GLY A 160 -31.36 1.32 -17.00
C GLY A 160 -30.33 2.46 -16.88
N THR A 161 -30.74 3.64 -16.44
CA THR A 161 -29.85 4.80 -16.30
C THR A 161 -29.54 5.05 -14.82
N GLN A 162 -28.25 5.19 -14.50
CA GLN A 162 -27.81 5.53 -13.15
C GLN A 162 -28.23 6.96 -12.80
N ILE A 163 -28.97 7.12 -11.71
CA ILE A 163 -29.44 8.42 -11.23
C ILE A 163 -28.77 8.88 -9.94
N PHE A 164 -28.17 7.95 -9.18
CA PHE A 164 -27.49 8.24 -7.91
C PHE A 164 -26.48 7.16 -7.58
N GLU A 165 -25.38 7.57 -6.98
CA GLU A 165 -24.37 6.70 -6.38
C GLU A 165 -23.86 7.32 -5.09
N GLY A 166 -23.75 6.53 -4.03
CA GLY A 166 -23.26 7.01 -2.76
C GLY A 166 -23.28 5.96 -1.66
N PRO A 167 -22.76 6.29 -0.48
CA PRO A 167 -22.77 5.39 0.65
C PRO A 167 -24.19 5.17 1.16
N LEU A 168 -24.43 3.97 1.69
CA LEU A 168 -25.68 3.65 2.36
C LEU A 168 -25.68 4.31 3.75
N ALA A 169 -26.53 5.28 3.96
CA ALA A 169 -26.58 6.06 5.20
C ALA A 169 -27.08 5.21 6.38
N SER A 170 -28.11 4.39 6.14
CA SER A 170 -28.65 3.48 7.14
C SER A 170 -29.28 2.25 6.47
N LEU A 171 -29.30 1.15 7.19
CA LEU A 171 -29.92 -0.09 6.76
C LEU A 171 -30.87 -0.57 7.85
N LYS A 172 -32.15 -0.71 7.48
CA LYS A 172 -33.21 -1.17 8.39
C LYS A 172 -33.99 -2.30 7.76
N ARG A 173 -34.35 -3.28 8.56
CA ARG A 173 -35.31 -4.32 8.20
C ARG A 173 -36.58 -4.06 8.99
N PHE A 174 -37.67 -3.76 8.30
CA PHE A 174 -38.88 -3.21 8.88
C PHE A 174 -38.59 -1.88 9.58
N LYS A 175 -38.56 -1.82 10.89
CA LYS A 175 -38.24 -0.61 11.67
C LYS A 175 -36.94 -0.74 12.47
N ASP A 176 -36.28 -1.89 12.41
CA ASP A 176 -35.10 -2.20 13.20
C ASP A 176 -33.81 -1.97 12.41
N ASP A 177 -32.82 -1.34 13.05
CA ASP A 177 -31.47 -1.21 12.47
C ASP A 177 -30.81 -2.58 12.40
N VAL A 178 -30.28 -2.92 11.24
CA VAL A 178 -29.60 -4.19 10.99
C VAL A 178 -28.24 -3.95 10.36
N LYS A 179 -27.32 -4.89 10.53
CA LYS A 179 -26.00 -4.84 9.91
C LYS A 179 -25.99 -5.39 8.49
N GLU A 180 -26.92 -6.31 8.22
CA GLU A 180 -26.97 -7.05 6.97
C GLU A 180 -28.41 -7.43 6.64
N VAL A 181 -28.78 -7.35 5.36
CA VAL A 181 -30.04 -7.84 4.82
C VAL A 181 -29.76 -8.80 3.67
N ARG A 182 -30.31 -9.98 3.70
CA ARG A 182 -30.21 -10.99 2.64
C ARG A 182 -31.53 -11.12 1.88
N ALA A 183 -31.41 -11.62 0.64
CA ALA A 183 -32.57 -11.96 -0.18
C ALA A 183 -33.45 -13.04 0.45
#